data_6a15c7ce91b74f8f8032dd4f0da15be2
#
_entry.id   6a15c7ce91b74f8f8032dd4f0da15be2
#
_cell.length_a   1.000
_cell.length_b   1.000
_cell.length_c   1.000
_cell.angle_alpha   90.00
_cell.angle_beta   90.00
_cell.angle_gamma   90.00
#
_symmetry.space_group_name_H-M   'P 1'
#
loop_
_entity.id
_entity.type
_entity.pdbx_description
1 polymer ?
#
loop_
_entity_poly.entity_id
_entity_poly.type
_entity_poly.pdbx_seq_one_letter_code
_entity_poly.pdbx_strand_id
1 'polypeptide(L)'
;MKRFLIFSLLLLTSCQQQIIGLFQKGESVRHDEVIEVPFTVENGLMIIPVDIEGETYRFLFDTGAPNVVSTELSERLKLKKSRSIKTVDSQGNESLLDYVKVQKITIGGAAFINTTAAVADMKQAEAIACLNIDGLIGANLMKKAFWQIDSQKNVIRIASDFDQLTRPVNGYVIPFTTEVTGTPLIHLKMGQVDVKKLKMDTGSVGFLSTDSESYTGLKSDNQILAERASYGASSVGLFGTSENDTIRQVLVKDVSMGNLSVPNQVIDMKRSKSSLLGMSFLRNYLVTIDWKNNLLYLYPQGEFQNAYAESFGISLFKEGDKMVVSLIADGSSAQQQGIKVGDVVLRVNDVDVAHTTLEEYCKIIKLVRIKEVETLQIVLERNGGKDEYFLTKMPALSPSSK
;
A
#
# COMPACT_ATOMS: atom_id res chain seq x y z
N MET A 1 -48.13 0.22 -9.30
CA MET A 1 -46.69 0.12 -9.62
C MET A 1 -45.79 1.24 -8.96
N LYS A 2 -46.23 2.48 -8.84
CA LYS A 2 -45.39 3.59 -8.22
C LYS A 2 -45.04 3.42 -6.74
N ARG A 3 -45.87 2.76 -5.92
CA ARG A 3 -45.62 2.55 -4.49
C ARG A 3 -44.50 1.53 -4.18
N PHE A 4 -44.29 0.53 -5.05
CA PHE A 4 -43.24 -0.48 -4.88
C PHE A 4 -41.83 0.07 -5.14
N LEU A 5 -41.70 1.01 -6.08
CA LEU A 5 -40.41 1.65 -6.40
C LEU A 5 -39.88 2.54 -5.25
N ILE A 6 -40.78 3.25 -4.55
CA ILE A 6 -40.42 4.13 -3.42
C ILE A 6 -39.91 3.31 -2.23
N PHE A 7 -40.51 2.15 -1.96
CA PHE A 7 -40.09 1.27 -0.87
C PHE A 7 -38.72 0.63 -1.11
N SER A 8 -38.44 0.24 -2.36
CA SER A 8 -37.12 -0.28 -2.77
C SER A 8 -36.01 0.78 -2.67
N LEU A 9 -36.30 2.04 -3.03
CA LEU A 9 -35.36 3.15 -2.90
C LEU A 9 -35.01 3.48 -1.44
N LEU A 10 -36.02 3.44 -0.54
CA LEU A 10 -35.84 3.66 0.89
C LEU A 10 -35.00 2.56 1.56
N LEU A 11 -35.09 1.31 1.11
CA LEU A 11 -34.29 0.20 1.62
C LEU A 11 -32.82 0.32 1.21
N LEU A 12 -32.53 0.75 -0.03
CA LEU A 12 -31.16 0.97 -0.51
C LEU A 12 -30.46 2.12 0.23
N THR A 13 -31.16 3.22 0.48
CA THR A 13 -30.64 4.37 1.24
C THR A 13 -30.34 4.01 2.70
N SER A 14 -31.19 3.18 3.34
CA SER A 14 -30.98 2.75 4.72
C SER A 14 -29.75 1.86 4.89
N CYS A 15 -29.47 0.97 3.95
CA CYS A 15 -28.31 0.08 4.00
C CYS A 15 -26.99 0.87 3.82
N GLN A 16 -26.96 1.80 2.88
CA GLN A 16 -25.80 2.67 2.64
C GLN A 16 -25.49 3.60 3.82
N GLN A 17 -26.52 4.20 4.44
CA GLN A 17 -26.36 5.02 5.63
C GLN A 17 -25.82 4.24 6.83
N GLN A 18 -26.21 2.98 6.99
CA GLN A 18 -25.71 2.12 8.05
C GLN A 18 -24.24 1.74 7.88
N ILE A 19 -23.76 1.57 6.64
CA ILE A 19 -22.34 1.32 6.35
C ILE A 19 -21.51 2.58 6.63
N ILE A 20 -21.98 3.75 6.20
CA ILE A 20 -21.34 5.03 6.51
C ILE A 20 -21.22 5.22 8.03
N GLY A 21 -22.32 4.98 8.78
CA GLY A 21 -22.34 5.10 10.23
C GLY A 21 -21.34 4.16 10.93
N LEU A 22 -21.03 2.99 10.35
CA LEU A 22 -20.06 2.06 10.91
C LEU A 22 -18.64 2.68 10.95
N PHE A 23 -18.19 3.28 9.83
CA PHE A 23 -16.87 3.89 9.71
C PHE A 23 -16.75 5.27 10.36
N GLN A 24 -17.87 5.86 10.78
CA GLN A 24 -17.87 7.12 11.54
C GLN A 24 -17.77 6.92 13.05
N LYS A 25 -17.99 5.70 13.55
CA LYS A 25 -17.92 5.38 14.97
C LYS A 25 -16.53 5.62 15.55
N GLY A 26 -16.51 5.80 16.86
CA GLY A 26 -15.32 6.04 17.64
C GLY A 26 -14.92 7.51 17.70
N GLU A 27 -14.13 7.80 18.70
CA GLU A 27 -13.58 9.12 18.99
C GLU A 27 -12.18 9.00 19.58
N SER A 28 -11.37 10.05 19.43
CA SER A 28 -10.10 10.19 20.12
C SER A 28 -10.35 10.87 21.48
N VAL A 29 -9.75 10.33 22.52
CA VAL A 29 -9.71 11.01 23.81
C VAL A 29 -8.70 12.15 23.70
N ARG A 30 -9.14 13.38 24.02
CA ARG A 30 -8.29 14.56 23.94
C ARG A 30 -7.09 14.43 24.88
N HIS A 31 -5.93 14.85 24.40
CA HIS A 31 -4.68 14.98 25.15
C HIS A 31 -4.03 16.34 24.85
N ASP A 32 -3.32 16.89 25.82
CA ASP A 32 -2.75 18.25 25.72
C ASP A 32 -1.35 18.26 25.12
N GLU A 33 -0.67 17.13 25.06
CA GLU A 33 0.69 16.99 24.53
C GLU A 33 0.67 16.20 23.22
N VAL A 34 1.70 16.44 22.36
CA VAL A 34 1.96 15.62 21.19
C VAL A 34 2.49 14.27 21.65
N ILE A 35 1.86 13.21 21.19
CA ILE A 35 2.29 11.84 21.50
C ILE A 35 3.18 11.33 20.37
N GLU A 36 4.40 10.95 20.70
CA GLU A 36 5.34 10.34 19.77
C GLU A 36 5.30 8.81 19.87
N VAL A 37 5.14 8.17 18.73
CA VAL A 37 5.07 6.70 18.60
C VAL A 37 6.18 6.25 17.65
N PRO A 38 7.19 5.55 18.14
CA PRO A 38 8.20 4.97 17.26
C PRO A 38 7.58 3.86 16.41
N PHE A 39 8.06 3.71 15.17
CA PHE A 39 7.69 2.60 14.31
C PHE A 39 8.91 1.86 13.77
N THR A 40 8.73 0.59 13.43
CA THR A 40 9.72 -0.18 12.67
C THR A 40 9.32 -0.21 11.19
N VAL A 41 10.33 -0.30 10.31
CA VAL A 41 10.08 -0.47 8.87
C VAL A 41 10.37 -1.91 8.49
N GLU A 42 9.34 -2.61 8.05
CA GLU A 42 9.44 -3.99 7.59
C GLU A 42 8.93 -4.11 6.15
N ASN A 43 9.76 -4.61 5.27
CA ASN A 43 9.45 -4.68 3.82
C ASN A 43 9.00 -3.34 3.23
N GLY A 44 9.44 -2.19 3.80
CA GLY A 44 9.07 -0.83 3.37
C GLY A 44 7.77 -0.30 3.97
N LEU A 45 7.14 -1.03 4.88
CA LEU A 45 5.88 -0.70 5.57
C LEU A 45 6.14 -0.33 7.03
N MET A 46 5.29 0.54 7.59
CA MET A 46 5.39 1.03 8.97
C MET A 46 4.61 0.14 9.93
N ILE A 47 5.30 -0.51 10.86
CA ILE A 47 4.70 -1.32 11.92
C ILE A 47 4.79 -0.55 13.25
N ILE A 48 3.66 -0.36 13.89
CA ILE A 48 3.53 0.40 15.15
C ILE A 48 3.06 -0.51 16.30
N PRO A 49 3.48 -0.23 17.54
CA PRO A 49 2.93 -0.86 18.73
C PRO A 49 1.53 -0.28 19.03
N VAL A 50 0.59 -1.14 19.33
CA VAL A 50 -0.80 -0.80 19.67
C VAL A 50 -1.23 -1.57 20.90
N ASP A 51 -1.73 -0.88 21.93
CA ASP A 51 -2.20 -1.51 23.14
C ASP A 51 -3.72 -1.71 23.10
N ILE A 52 -4.16 -2.94 23.34
CA ILE A 52 -5.57 -3.33 23.48
C ILE A 52 -5.69 -4.22 24.71
N GLU A 53 -6.60 -3.88 25.64
CA GLU A 53 -6.84 -4.62 26.88
C GLU A 53 -5.58 -4.87 27.73
N GLY A 54 -4.57 -3.97 27.66
CA GLY A 54 -3.36 -4.01 28.46
C GLY A 54 -2.21 -4.84 27.86
N GLU A 55 -2.39 -5.40 26.67
CA GLU A 55 -1.34 -6.08 25.92
C GLU A 55 -0.98 -5.29 24.66
N THR A 56 0.31 -5.34 24.28
CA THR A 56 0.85 -4.67 23.10
C THR A 56 0.90 -5.60 21.91
N TYR A 57 0.37 -5.15 20.78
CA TYR A 57 0.25 -5.85 19.51
C TYR A 57 0.98 -5.10 18.40
N ARG A 58 1.25 -5.78 17.30
CA ARG A 58 1.93 -5.24 16.12
C ARG A 58 0.92 -4.90 15.04
N PHE A 59 0.81 -3.63 14.69
CA PHE A 59 -0.15 -3.19 13.66
C PHE A 59 0.56 -2.48 12.51
N LEU A 60 0.12 -2.75 11.30
CA LEU A 60 0.47 -1.96 10.12
C LEU A 60 -0.27 -0.62 10.18
N PHE A 61 0.44 0.48 9.90
CA PHE A 61 -0.14 1.81 9.77
C PHE A 61 -0.56 2.06 8.32
N ASP A 62 -1.87 2.05 8.03
CA ASP A 62 -2.42 1.97 6.68
C ASP A 62 -3.55 2.99 6.44
N THR A 63 -3.24 4.10 5.74
CA THR A 63 -4.24 5.11 5.36
C THR A 63 -5.16 4.65 4.22
N GLY A 64 -4.80 3.60 3.49
CA GLY A 64 -5.55 3.04 2.36
C GLY A 64 -6.68 2.10 2.76
N ALA A 65 -6.70 1.65 4.02
CA ALA A 65 -7.65 0.67 4.54
C ALA A 65 -8.45 1.18 5.75
N PRO A 66 -9.58 0.53 6.13
CA PRO A 66 -10.16 0.65 7.47
C PRO A 66 -9.31 -0.10 8.50
N ASN A 67 -9.58 0.10 9.80
CA ASN A 67 -9.00 -0.77 10.83
C ASN A 67 -9.32 -2.23 10.55
N VAL A 68 -8.32 -3.08 10.78
CA VAL A 68 -8.46 -4.54 10.72
C VAL A 68 -7.85 -5.13 12.00
N VAL A 69 -8.46 -6.16 12.54
CA VAL A 69 -7.88 -7.04 13.57
C VAL A 69 -7.78 -8.45 13.00
N SER A 70 -6.73 -9.18 13.36
CA SER A 70 -6.60 -10.57 12.92
C SER A 70 -7.73 -11.43 13.51
N THR A 71 -8.04 -12.54 12.84
CA THR A 71 -9.00 -13.53 13.34
C THR A 71 -8.58 -14.01 14.73
N GLU A 72 -7.30 -14.31 14.92
CA GLU A 72 -6.75 -14.77 16.22
C GLU A 72 -6.92 -13.72 17.32
N LEU A 73 -6.65 -12.44 17.00
CA LEU A 73 -6.82 -11.35 17.97
C LEU A 73 -8.30 -11.14 18.31
N SER A 74 -9.19 -11.18 17.32
CA SER A 74 -10.63 -11.06 17.51
C SER A 74 -11.20 -12.14 18.41
N GLU A 75 -10.75 -13.39 18.24
CA GLU A 75 -11.14 -14.54 19.07
C GLU A 75 -10.61 -14.41 20.50
N ARG A 76 -9.32 -14.06 20.68
CA ARG A 76 -8.69 -13.87 21.98
C ARG A 76 -9.39 -12.79 22.81
N LEU A 77 -9.73 -11.66 22.19
CA LEU A 77 -10.44 -10.55 22.82
C LEU A 77 -11.97 -10.75 22.87
N LYS A 78 -12.48 -11.85 22.34
CA LYS A 78 -13.92 -12.18 22.27
C LYS A 78 -14.75 -11.01 21.70
N LEU A 79 -14.24 -10.38 20.63
CA LEU A 79 -14.87 -9.23 20.02
C LEU A 79 -16.21 -9.63 19.39
N LYS A 80 -17.24 -8.83 19.68
CA LYS A 80 -18.61 -9.14 19.21
C LYS A 80 -18.82 -8.61 17.80
N LYS A 81 -19.24 -9.51 16.92
CA LYS A 81 -19.67 -9.19 15.56
C LYS A 81 -20.79 -8.15 15.57
N SER A 82 -20.62 -7.13 14.80
CA SER A 82 -21.60 -6.07 14.55
C SER A 82 -22.35 -6.30 13.24
N ARG A 83 -21.62 -6.65 12.17
CA ARG A 83 -22.15 -6.81 10.80
C ARG A 83 -21.13 -7.55 9.92
N SER A 84 -21.59 -8.14 8.81
CA SER A 84 -20.73 -8.58 7.70
C SER A 84 -20.89 -7.64 6.51
N ILE A 85 -19.77 -7.30 5.85
CA ILE A 85 -19.74 -6.44 4.66
C ILE A 85 -18.84 -7.08 3.61
N LYS A 86 -19.32 -7.12 2.37
CA LYS A 86 -18.51 -7.50 1.22
C LYS A 86 -17.44 -6.42 1.00
N THR A 87 -16.19 -6.82 1.11
CA THR A 87 -15.02 -5.94 1.04
C THR A 87 -14.17 -6.35 -0.15
N VAL A 88 -13.60 -5.37 -0.83
CA VAL A 88 -12.68 -5.56 -1.97
C VAL A 88 -11.33 -5.04 -1.56
N ASP A 89 -10.28 -5.83 -1.78
CA ASP A 89 -8.90 -5.39 -1.52
C ASP A 89 -8.33 -4.53 -2.65
N SER A 90 -7.11 -4.06 -2.48
CA SER A 90 -6.41 -3.21 -3.46
C SER A 90 -6.13 -3.92 -4.80
N GLN A 91 -6.22 -5.26 -4.85
CA GLN A 91 -6.03 -6.07 -6.06
C GLN A 91 -7.35 -6.41 -6.75
N GLY A 92 -8.49 -6.06 -6.14
CA GLY A 92 -9.82 -6.35 -6.66
C GLY A 92 -10.38 -7.69 -6.19
N ASN A 93 -9.67 -8.42 -5.33
CA ASN A 93 -10.17 -9.64 -4.71
C ASN A 93 -11.26 -9.31 -3.69
N GLU A 94 -12.30 -10.13 -3.63
CA GLU A 94 -13.48 -9.89 -2.80
C GLU A 94 -13.56 -10.89 -1.65
N SER A 95 -13.95 -10.41 -0.47
CA SER A 95 -14.24 -11.25 0.69
C SER A 95 -15.37 -10.68 1.52
N LEU A 96 -16.11 -11.53 2.22
CA LEU A 96 -17.13 -11.14 3.18
C LEU A 96 -16.48 -11.04 4.57
N LEU A 97 -16.23 -9.83 5.04
CA LEU A 97 -15.60 -9.61 6.34
C LEU A 97 -16.63 -9.28 7.43
N ASP A 98 -16.41 -9.83 8.61
CA ASP A 98 -17.12 -9.44 9.81
C ASP A 98 -16.53 -8.17 10.38
N TYR A 99 -17.36 -7.23 10.78
CA TYR A 99 -16.95 -6.01 11.48
C TYR A 99 -17.31 -6.12 12.95
N VAL A 100 -16.35 -5.75 13.79
CA VAL A 100 -16.45 -5.80 15.24
C VAL A 100 -16.28 -4.39 15.83
N LYS A 101 -16.73 -4.23 17.09
CA LYS A 101 -16.46 -3.03 17.88
C LYS A 101 -15.28 -3.29 18.79
N VAL A 102 -14.26 -2.43 18.71
CA VAL A 102 -13.13 -2.41 19.65
C VAL A 102 -13.38 -1.27 20.64
N GLN A 103 -13.46 -1.60 21.93
CA GLN A 103 -13.85 -0.61 22.94
C GLN A 103 -12.80 0.47 23.14
N LYS A 104 -11.52 0.07 23.23
CA LYS A 104 -10.40 0.99 23.40
C LYS A 104 -9.17 0.46 22.67
N ILE A 105 -8.53 1.35 21.90
CA ILE A 105 -7.23 1.16 21.27
C ILE A 105 -6.35 2.29 21.79
N THR A 106 -5.13 1.98 22.25
CA THR A 106 -4.16 3.00 22.70
C THR A 106 -2.91 2.90 21.83
N ILE A 107 -2.42 4.04 21.33
CA ILE A 107 -1.25 4.13 20.46
C ILE A 107 -0.31 5.16 21.09
N GLY A 108 0.79 4.67 21.71
CA GLY A 108 1.76 5.52 22.41
C GLY A 108 1.20 6.35 23.58
N GLY A 109 -0.03 6.04 24.05
CA GLY A 109 -0.75 6.81 25.06
C GLY A 109 -1.98 7.54 24.52
N ALA A 110 -2.08 7.81 23.20
CA ALA A 110 -3.30 8.34 22.58
C ALA A 110 -4.40 7.26 22.58
N ALA A 111 -5.51 7.55 23.26
CA ALA A 111 -6.61 6.61 23.38
C ALA A 111 -7.71 6.90 22.37
N PHE A 112 -8.15 5.85 21.68
CA PHE A 112 -9.28 5.85 20.73
C PHE A 112 -10.34 4.89 21.25
N ILE A 113 -11.55 5.35 21.42
CA ILE A 113 -12.62 4.56 22.02
C ILE A 113 -13.75 4.29 21.04
N ASN A 114 -14.42 3.14 21.22
CA ASN A 114 -15.60 2.74 20.47
C ASN A 114 -15.38 2.67 18.94
N THR A 115 -14.17 2.31 18.49
CA THR A 115 -13.84 2.19 17.08
C THR A 115 -14.40 0.89 16.48
N THR A 116 -14.43 0.81 15.14
CA THR A 116 -14.79 -0.41 14.44
C THR A 116 -13.57 -0.95 13.68
N ALA A 117 -13.48 -2.27 13.56
CA ALA A 117 -12.48 -2.96 12.77
C ALA A 117 -13.12 -4.09 11.96
N ALA A 118 -12.59 -4.38 10.78
CA ALA A 118 -12.86 -5.62 10.07
C ALA A 118 -12.07 -6.76 10.73
N VAL A 119 -12.57 -7.99 10.63
CA VAL A 119 -11.84 -9.19 11.05
C VAL A 119 -11.35 -9.89 9.80
N ALA A 120 -10.03 -10.13 9.71
CA ALA A 120 -9.44 -10.80 8.57
C ALA A 120 -8.31 -11.75 9.00
N ASP A 121 -8.09 -12.79 8.21
CA ASP A 121 -6.93 -13.67 8.39
C ASP A 121 -5.68 -12.98 7.82
N MET A 122 -4.77 -12.53 8.71
CA MET A 122 -3.50 -11.89 8.33
C MET A 122 -2.49 -12.87 7.72
N LYS A 123 -2.79 -14.16 7.70
CA LYS A 123 -1.93 -15.21 7.14
C LYS A 123 -2.41 -15.69 5.78
N GLN A 124 -3.60 -15.27 5.33
CA GLN A 124 -4.17 -15.67 4.04
C GLN A 124 -3.26 -15.28 2.87
N ALA A 125 -2.68 -14.07 2.90
CA ALA A 125 -1.71 -13.61 1.92
C ALA A 125 -0.30 -13.71 2.52
N GLU A 126 0.55 -14.60 1.98
CA GLU A 126 1.84 -14.95 2.55
C GLU A 126 2.79 -13.75 2.70
N ALA A 127 2.77 -12.80 1.76
CA ALA A 127 3.56 -11.57 1.88
C ALA A 127 3.14 -10.71 3.07
N ILE A 128 1.86 -10.75 3.47
CA ILE A 128 1.34 -10.10 4.68
C ILE A 128 1.70 -10.93 5.92
N ALA A 129 1.60 -12.26 5.84
CA ALA A 129 2.03 -13.16 6.90
C ALA A 129 3.50 -12.93 7.30
N CYS A 130 4.37 -12.58 6.34
CA CYS A 130 5.77 -12.23 6.61
C CYS A 130 5.96 -11.00 7.51
N LEU A 131 4.96 -10.14 7.66
CA LEU A 131 5.03 -8.96 8.55
C LEU A 131 4.77 -9.34 10.02
N ASN A 132 4.17 -10.51 10.26
CA ASN A 132 3.78 -11.00 11.58
C ASN A 132 3.03 -9.91 12.38
N ILE A 133 1.91 -9.43 11.83
CA ILE A 133 1.07 -8.37 12.37
C ILE A 133 -0.25 -8.91 12.90
N ASP A 134 -0.79 -8.24 13.91
CA ASP A 134 -2.08 -8.55 14.54
C ASP A 134 -3.26 -7.78 13.91
N GLY A 135 -2.96 -6.81 13.03
CA GLY A 135 -3.98 -6.03 12.33
C GLY A 135 -3.43 -4.79 11.63
N LEU A 136 -4.36 -3.90 11.23
CA LEU A 136 -4.08 -2.61 10.60
C LEU A 136 -4.75 -1.49 11.39
N ILE A 137 -4.03 -0.41 11.67
CA ILE A 137 -4.63 0.87 12.05
C ILE A 137 -4.94 1.62 10.76
N GLY A 138 -6.23 1.87 10.53
CA GLY A 138 -6.73 2.39 9.28
C GLY A 138 -7.35 3.79 9.39
N ALA A 139 -7.75 4.31 8.22
CA ALA A 139 -8.24 5.68 8.06
C ALA A 139 -9.47 6.01 8.91
N ASN A 140 -10.33 5.04 9.24
CA ASN A 140 -11.52 5.29 10.07
C ASN A 140 -11.20 5.63 11.53
N LEU A 141 -10.05 5.18 12.06
CA LEU A 141 -9.51 5.62 13.33
C LEU A 141 -8.68 6.90 13.15
N MET A 142 -7.81 6.93 12.15
CA MET A 142 -6.87 8.03 11.94
C MET A 142 -7.57 9.38 11.79
N LYS A 143 -8.73 9.44 11.12
CA LYS A 143 -9.50 10.68 10.94
C LYS A 143 -10.05 11.31 12.25
N LYS A 144 -9.77 10.70 13.40
CA LYS A 144 -10.18 11.20 14.73
C LYS A 144 -9.13 12.07 15.42
N ALA A 145 -7.93 12.19 14.83
CA ALA A 145 -6.83 12.99 15.35
C ALA A 145 -6.02 13.61 14.20
N PHE A 146 -5.05 14.44 14.54
CA PHE A 146 -4.04 14.92 13.59
C PHE A 146 -2.82 14.01 13.66
N TRP A 147 -2.27 13.66 12.50
CA TRP A 147 -1.15 12.73 12.39
C TRP A 147 -0.01 13.35 11.62
N GLN A 148 1.21 13.19 12.13
CA GLN A 148 2.42 13.59 11.44
C GLN A 148 3.41 12.42 11.39
N ILE A 149 3.83 12.04 10.18
CA ILE A 149 4.72 10.92 9.90
C ILE A 149 6.10 11.47 9.57
N ASP A 150 7.09 11.13 10.37
CA ASP A 150 8.51 11.49 10.18
C ASP A 150 9.29 10.21 9.84
N SER A 151 9.41 9.93 8.54
CA SER A 151 10.10 8.72 8.07
C SER A 151 11.61 8.74 8.28
N GLN A 152 12.22 9.92 8.45
CA GLN A 152 13.66 10.02 8.76
C GLN A 152 13.96 9.64 10.22
N LYS A 153 13.04 9.96 11.11
CA LYS A 153 13.16 9.65 12.55
C LYS A 153 12.48 8.35 12.94
N ASN A 154 11.73 7.72 12.03
CA ASN A 154 10.86 6.57 12.30
C ASN A 154 9.87 6.83 13.44
N VAL A 155 9.21 8.00 13.43
CA VAL A 155 8.27 8.44 14.47
C VAL A 155 6.97 8.92 13.81
N ILE A 156 5.83 8.51 14.38
CA ILE A 156 4.53 9.08 14.13
C ILE A 156 4.15 9.96 15.30
N ARG A 157 3.70 11.18 15.03
CA ARG A 157 3.14 12.08 16.04
C ARG A 157 1.64 12.13 15.94
N ILE A 158 0.99 12.06 17.10
CA ILE A 158 -0.46 12.15 17.26
C ILE A 158 -0.76 13.41 18.06
N ALA A 159 -1.65 14.26 17.56
CA ALA A 159 -2.05 15.48 18.24
C ALA A 159 -3.57 15.63 18.25
N SER A 160 -4.09 16.21 19.33
CA SER A 160 -5.50 16.62 19.44
C SER A 160 -5.77 17.97 18.75
N ASP A 161 -4.72 18.75 18.54
CA ASP A 161 -4.76 20.06 17.89
C ASP A 161 -3.67 20.18 16.83
N PHE A 162 -4.02 20.73 15.67
CA PHE A 162 -3.10 20.89 14.54
C PHE A 162 -1.89 21.78 14.89
N ASP A 163 -2.11 22.82 15.70
CA ASP A 163 -1.07 23.79 16.06
C ASP A 163 0.03 23.22 16.99
N GLN A 164 -0.19 22.05 17.56
CA GLN A 164 0.81 21.32 18.34
C GLN A 164 1.89 20.66 17.47
N LEU A 165 1.59 20.41 16.16
CA LEU A 165 2.50 19.73 15.25
C LEU A 165 3.54 20.68 14.64
N THR A 166 4.72 20.15 14.37
CA THR A 166 5.80 20.90 13.70
C THR A 166 5.38 21.27 12.27
N ARG A 167 5.52 22.54 11.91
CA ARG A 167 5.19 23.07 10.58
C ARG A 167 6.39 23.81 9.98
N PRO A 168 7.29 23.14 9.24
CA PRO A 168 8.37 23.81 8.53
C PRO A 168 7.83 24.85 7.53
N VAL A 169 8.62 25.89 7.27
CA VAL A 169 8.18 27.04 6.43
C VAL A 169 7.91 26.65 4.98
N ASN A 170 8.71 25.71 4.43
CA ASN A 170 8.64 25.31 3.03
C ASN A 170 7.83 24.01 2.89
N GLY A 171 6.51 24.12 2.87
CA GLY A 171 5.60 22.98 2.74
C GLY A 171 4.69 23.11 1.53
N TYR A 172 4.26 21.96 1.05
CA TYR A 172 3.22 21.85 0.04
C TYR A 172 1.90 21.51 0.70
N VAL A 173 0.82 22.06 0.18
CA VAL A 173 -0.54 21.82 0.68
C VAL A 173 -1.36 21.18 -0.44
N ILE A 174 -1.89 20.00 -0.14
CA ILE A 174 -2.64 19.20 -1.10
C ILE A 174 -4.05 18.96 -0.53
N PRO A 175 -5.09 19.56 -1.10
CA PRO A 175 -6.46 19.24 -0.74
C PRO A 175 -6.80 17.79 -1.10
N PHE A 176 -7.59 17.14 -0.25
CA PHE A 176 -8.11 15.82 -0.53
C PHE A 176 -9.62 15.72 -0.24
N THR A 177 -10.25 14.70 -0.81
CA THR A 177 -11.56 14.20 -0.39
C THR A 177 -11.38 12.86 0.31
N THR A 178 -12.43 12.27 0.87
CA THR A 178 -12.30 10.98 1.54
C THR A 178 -13.25 9.93 0.98
N GLU A 179 -12.81 8.67 1.01
CA GLU A 179 -13.72 7.54 0.93
C GLU A 179 -14.57 7.42 2.21
N VAL A 180 -15.57 6.55 2.19
CA VAL A 180 -16.42 6.28 3.38
C VAL A 180 -15.60 5.83 4.59
N THR A 181 -14.55 5.07 4.37
CA THR A 181 -13.57 4.63 5.38
C THR A 181 -12.77 5.76 5.99
N GLY A 182 -12.60 6.88 5.27
CA GLY A 182 -11.74 7.99 5.64
C GLY A 182 -10.44 8.06 4.82
N THR A 183 -10.18 7.09 3.95
CA THR A 183 -8.99 7.08 3.06
C THR A 183 -8.92 8.38 2.27
N PRO A 184 -7.79 9.14 2.33
CA PRO A 184 -7.64 10.37 1.57
C PRO A 184 -7.53 10.11 0.07
N LEU A 185 -8.28 10.88 -0.72
CA LEU A 185 -8.29 10.86 -2.18
C LEU A 185 -7.77 12.19 -2.70
N ILE A 186 -6.61 12.16 -3.34
CA ILE A 186 -5.90 13.31 -3.87
C ILE A 186 -6.22 13.47 -5.37
N HIS A 187 -6.19 14.69 -5.86
CA HIS A 187 -6.25 14.99 -7.27
C HIS A 187 -4.82 15.09 -7.83
N LEU A 188 -4.47 14.16 -8.74
CA LEU A 188 -3.21 14.13 -9.46
C LEU A 188 -3.41 14.64 -10.89
N LYS A 189 -2.52 15.50 -11.34
CA LYS A 189 -2.41 15.94 -12.76
C LYS A 189 -1.11 15.44 -13.36
N MET A 190 -1.20 14.94 -14.59
CA MET A 190 -0.09 14.49 -15.42
C MET A 190 -0.23 15.15 -16.80
N GLY A 191 0.35 16.34 -16.99
CA GLY A 191 0.02 17.20 -18.12
C GLY A 191 -1.47 17.52 -18.16
N GLN A 192 -2.18 17.11 -19.23
CA GLN A 192 -3.62 17.27 -19.37
C GLN A 192 -4.44 16.09 -18.82
N VAL A 193 -3.78 15.04 -18.35
CA VAL A 193 -4.47 13.86 -17.78
C VAL A 193 -4.76 14.08 -16.28
N ASP A 194 -6.03 13.93 -15.91
CA ASP A 194 -6.51 14.07 -14.53
C ASP A 194 -6.83 12.72 -13.89
N VAL A 195 -6.23 12.44 -12.73
CA VAL A 195 -6.59 11.32 -11.86
C VAL A 195 -7.24 11.88 -10.59
N LYS A 196 -8.57 11.85 -10.52
CA LYS A 196 -9.35 12.51 -9.46
C LYS A 196 -9.37 11.75 -8.12
N LYS A 197 -8.98 10.48 -8.11
CA LYS A 197 -9.09 9.59 -6.94
C LYS A 197 -7.79 8.82 -6.71
N LEU A 198 -6.68 9.54 -6.58
CA LEU A 198 -5.42 8.95 -6.14
C LEU A 198 -5.48 8.73 -4.63
N LYS A 199 -5.51 7.48 -4.19
CA LYS A 199 -5.52 7.14 -2.75
C LYS A 199 -4.15 7.38 -2.15
N MET A 200 -4.07 8.12 -1.05
CA MET A 200 -2.91 8.13 -0.19
C MET A 200 -2.89 6.84 0.63
N ASP A 201 -1.90 6.00 0.39
CA ASP A 201 -1.86 4.64 0.91
C ASP A 201 -0.49 4.33 1.55
N THR A 202 -0.42 4.46 2.88
CA THR A 202 0.77 4.10 3.66
C THR A 202 0.95 2.59 3.84
N GLY A 203 -0.06 1.79 3.50
CA GLY A 203 0.02 0.33 3.38
C GLY A 203 0.61 -0.15 2.05
N SER A 204 0.90 0.77 1.11
CA SER A 204 1.55 0.47 -0.17
C SER A 204 3.02 0.89 -0.15
N VAL A 205 3.92 -0.04 -0.50
CA VAL A 205 5.36 0.24 -0.65
C VAL A 205 5.70 0.96 -1.95
N GLY A 206 4.76 1.01 -2.92
CA GLY A 206 4.95 1.64 -4.22
C GLY A 206 5.24 3.14 -4.13
N PHE A 207 5.56 3.71 -5.28
CA PHE A 207 5.76 5.15 -5.42
C PHE A 207 4.46 5.83 -5.85
N LEU A 208 4.09 5.68 -7.12
CA LEU A 208 2.88 6.20 -7.72
C LEU A 208 2.36 5.19 -8.75
N SER A 209 1.10 4.83 -8.64
CA SER A 209 0.46 3.97 -9.64
C SER A 209 -0.89 4.51 -10.06
N THR A 210 -1.23 4.33 -11.35
CA THR A 210 -2.53 4.75 -11.90
C THR A 210 -3.12 3.65 -12.77
N ASP A 211 -4.40 3.83 -13.14
CA ASP A 211 -5.05 2.97 -14.12
C ASP A 211 -4.40 3.11 -15.51
N SER A 212 -4.33 2.00 -16.23
CA SER A 212 -3.79 1.94 -17.59
C SER A 212 -4.53 2.82 -18.61
N GLU A 213 -5.77 3.22 -18.34
CA GLU A 213 -6.53 4.15 -19.19
C GLU A 213 -5.84 5.52 -19.33
N SER A 214 -5.09 5.95 -18.30
CA SER A 214 -4.31 7.18 -18.31
C SER A 214 -3.21 7.20 -19.38
N TYR A 215 -2.69 6.03 -19.78
CA TYR A 215 -1.58 5.91 -20.71
C TYR A 215 -1.87 6.54 -22.09
N THR A 216 -3.06 6.29 -22.63
CA THR A 216 -3.45 6.85 -23.95
C THR A 216 -3.46 8.38 -23.94
N GLY A 217 -3.99 8.97 -22.88
CA GLY A 217 -4.00 10.41 -22.70
C GLY A 217 -2.60 11.02 -22.61
N LEU A 218 -1.71 10.38 -21.82
CA LEU A 218 -0.31 10.83 -21.70
C LEU A 218 0.46 10.76 -23.01
N LYS A 219 0.24 9.72 -23.80
CA LYS A 219 0.87 9.56 -25.11
C LYS A 219 0.40 10.65 -26.07
N SER A 220 -0.90 10.95 -26.09
CA SER A 220 -1.46 12.00 -26.93
C SER A 220 -0.99 13.40 -26.52
N ASP A 221 -0.69 13.62 -25.24
CA ASP A 221 -0.21 14.89 -24.67
C ASP A 221 1.33 15.02 -24.66
N ASN A 222 2.06 14.08 -25.28
CA ASN A 222 3.53 14.03 -25.30
C ASN A 222 4.16 14.12 -23.88
N GLN A 223 3.55 13.51 -22.89
CA GLN A 223 4.03 13.51 -21.51
C GLN A 223 5.01 12.36 -21.21
N ILE A 224 5.13 11.37 -22.10
CA ILE A 224 5.96 10.18 -21.91
C ILE A 224 7.38 10.44 -22.39
N LEU A 225 8.35 10.44 -21.48
CA LEU A 225 9.77 10.60 -21.76
C LEU A 225 10.49 9.26 -22.00
N ALA A 226 10.08 8.23 -21.30
CA ALA A 226 10.55 6.86 -21.42
C ALA A 226 9.50 5.89 -20.89
N GLU A 227 9.55 4.63 -21.34
CA GLU A 227 8.65 3.60 -20.85
C GLU A 227 9.31 2.22 -20.87
N ARG A 228 8.78 1.33 -20.03
CA ARG A 228 9.14 -0.09 -19.99
C ARG A 228 7.90 -0.90 -19.62
N ALA A 229 7.67 -1.99 -20.32
CA ALA A 229 6.62 -2.93 -19.95
C ALA A 229 7.17 -4.06 -19.08
N SER A 230 6.28 -4.66 -18.31
CA SER A 230 6.48 -5.91 -17.57
C SER A 230 5.21 -6.72 -17.70
N TYR A 231 5.31 -8.04 -17.66
CA TYR A 231 4.14 -8.93 -17.66
C TYR A 231 4.17 -9.85 -16.45
N GLY A 232 3.01 -9.99 -15.79
CA GLY A 232 2.79 -10.90 -14.68
C GLY A 232 2.05 -10.28 -13.50
N ALA A 233 2.03 -10.98 -12.36
CA ALA A 233 1.48 -10.52 -11.10
C ALA A 233 2.55 -9.75 -10.31
N SER A 234 2.23 -8.51 -9.89
CA SER A 234 3.22 -7.61 -9.28
C SER A 234 2.93 -7.22 -7.85
N SER A 235 1.75 -7.52 -7.34
CA SER A 235 1.29 -6.99 -6.05
C SER A 235 0.42 -7.98 -5.29
N VAL A 236 0.39 -7.81 -3.97
CA VAL A 236 -0.36 -8.64 -3.04
C VAL A 236 -1.30 -7.73 -2.26
N GLY A 237 -2.58 -8.10 -2.18
CA GLY A 237 -3.59 -7.50 -1.32
C GLY A 237 -3.89 -8.38 -0.12
N LEU A 238 -4.85 -7.97 0.68
CA LEU A 238 -5.25 -8.71 1.89
C LEU A 238 -5.81 -10.11 1.57
N PHE A 239 -6.42 -10.27 0.40
CA PHE A 239 -7.11 -11.52 0.02
C PHE A 239 -6.36 -12.32 -1.04
N GLY A 240 -5.17 -11.88 -1.45
CA GLY A 240 -4.35 -12.62 -2.42
C GLY A 240 -3.55 -11.73 -3.36
N THR A 241 -2.99 -12.36 -4.38
CA THR A 241 -2.17 -11.71 -5.41
C THR A 241 -3.04 -11.07 -6.49
N SER A 242 -2.44 -10.09 -7.21
CA SER A 242 -3.04 -9.57 -8.45
C SER A 242 -3.05 -10.65 -9.54
N GLU A 243 -3.98 -10.52 -10.48
CA GLU A 243 -3.92 -11.29 -11.73
C GLU A 243 -2.70 -10.90 -12.57
N ASN A 244 -2.32 -11.79 -13.50
CA ASN A 244 -1.29 -11.46 -14.49
C ASN A 244 -1.80 -10.36 -15.43
N ASP A 245 -1.03 -9.31 -15.58
CA ASP A 245 -1.35 -8.16 -16.44
C ASP A 245 -0.07 -7.53 -17.02
N THR A 246 -0.23 -6.69 -18.03
CA THR A 246 0.84 -5.83 -18.53
C THR A 246 0.91 -4.58 -17.69
N ILE A 247 2.03 -4.40 -16.98
CA ILE A 247 2.32 -3.21 -16.19
C ILE A 247 3.30 -2.36 -17.01
N ARG A 248 2.98 -1.08 -17.22
CA ARG A 248 3.89 -0.12 -17.84
C ARG A 248 4.46 0.81 -16.80
N GLN A 249 5.78 0.82 -16.68
CA GLN A 249 6.49 1.89 -16.00
C GLN A 249 6.69 3.02 -17.01
N VAL A 250 6.17 4.20 -16.70
CA VAL A 250 6.18 5.34 -17.60
C VAL A 250 6.81 6.54 -16.89
N LEU A 251 7.89 7.07 -17.47
CA LEU A 251 8.49 8.33 -17.00
C LEU A 251 7.68 9.49 -17.56
N VAL A 252 6.93 10.15 -16.69
CA VAL A 252 6.01 11.26 -17.02
C VAL A 252 6.68 12.58 -16.74
N LYS A 253 6.62 13.50 -17.73
CA LYS A 253 7.30 14.80 -17.71
C LYS A 253 6.75 15.73 -16.62
N ASP A 254 5.45 15.99 -16.63
CA ASP A 254 4.80 16.97 -15.77
C ASP A 254 3.82 16.29 -14.82
N VAL A 255 4.14 16.26 -13.54
CA VAL A 255 3.32 15.64 -12.48
C VAL A 255 3.07 16.66 -11.37
N SER A 256 1.81 16.84 -10.96
CA SER A 256 1.47 17.79 -9.90
C SER A 256 0.29 17.34 -9.03
N MET A 257 0.29 17.77 -7.77
CA MET A 257 -0.76 17.53 -6.77
C MET A 257 -0.89 18.78 -5.87
N GLY A 258 -2.07 19.43 -5.84
CA GLY A 258 -2.22 20.69 -5.13
C GLY A 258 -1.22 21.74 -5.65
N ASN A 259 -0.39 22.29 -4.75
CA ASN A 259 0.70 23.20 -5.12
C ASN A 259 2.07 22.52 -5.25
N LEU A 260 2.15 21.19 -5.15
CA LEU A 260 3.36 20.43 -5.38
C LEU A 260 3.51 20.09 -6.87
N SER A 261 4.66 20.44 -7.47
CA SER A 261 5.08 19.99 -8.79
C SER A 261 6.33 19.13 -8.66
N VAL A 262 6.28 17.93 -9.21
CA VAL A 262 7.38 16.94 -9.21
C VAL A 262 7.57 16.43 -10.65
N PRO A 263 8.40 17.10 -11.46
CA PRO A 263 8.62 16.69 -12.85
C PRO A 263 9.40 15.37 -12.92
N ASN A 264 9.28 14.70 -14.06
CA ASN A 264 10.04 13.49 -14.39
C ASN A 264 9.83 12.34 -13.39
N GLN A 265 8.56 12.01 -13.11
CA GLN A 265 8.22 10.91 -12.22
C GLN A 265 7.91 9.62 -12.97
N VAL A 266 8.44 8.51 -12.47
CA VAL A 266 8.05 7.18 -12.97
C VAL A 266 6.74 6.77 -12.30
N ILE A 267 5.78 6.36 -13.13
CA ILE A 267 4.45 5.96 -12.70
C ILE A 267 4.16 4.56 -13.22
N ASP A 268 3.74 3.66 -12.33
CA ASP A 268 3.28 2.34 -12.71
C ASP A 268 1.84 2.42 -13.24
N MET A 269 1.63 2.00 -14.46
CA MET A 269 0.30 1.94 -15.07
C MET A 269 -0.12 0.50 -15.26
N LYS A 270 -1.18 0.12 -14.59
CA LYS A 270 -1.73 -1.25 -14.62
C LYS A 270 -3.24 -1.20 -14.63
N ARG A 271 -3.89 -2.27 -15.09
CA ARG A 271 -5.33 -2.41 -14.95
C ARG A 271 -5.65 -2.56 -13.45
N SER A 272 -6.13 -1.49 -12.85
CA SER A 272 -6.46 -1.44 -11.42
C SER A 272 -7.68 -0.58 -11.19
N LYS A 273 -8.50 -0.95 -10.22
CA LYS A 273 -9.62 -0.10 -9.75
C LYS A 273 -9.17 1.05 -8.83
N SER A 274 -7.88 1.11 -8.48
CA SER A 274 -7.34 2.09 -7.54
C SER A 274 -6.01 2.65 -8.05
N SER A 275 -5.91 3.97 -8.08
CA SER A 275 -4.64 4.69 -8.21
C SER A 275 -4.09 4.96 -6.82
N LEU A 276 -2.78 4.77 -6.60
CA LEU A 276 -2.15 4.81 -5.27
C LEU A 276 -0.96 5.76 -5.24
N LEU A 277 -0.84 6.51 -4.15
CA LEU A 277 0.35 7.26 -3.73
C LEU A 277 0.92 6.55 -2.50
N GLY A 278 2.03 5.84 -2.66
CA GLY A 278 2.57 4.96 -1.62
C GLY A 278 3.74 5.52 -0.85
N MET A 279 4.27 4.69 0.06
CA MET A 279 5.33 5.08 1.01
C MET A 279 6.64 5.49 0.35
N SER A 280 7.00 4.91 -0.81
CA SER A 280 8.22 5.32 -1.51
C SER A 280 8.20 6.78 -1.98
N PHE A 281 7.02 7.37 -2.23
CA PHE A 281 6.86 8.81 -2.44
C PHE A 281 6.81 9.57 -1.11
N LEU A 282 5.94 9.13 -0.20
CA LEU A 282 5.65 9.85 1.05
C LEU A 282 6.87 10.01 1.96
N ARG A 283 7.80 9.04 1.96
CA ARG A 283 9.03 9.09 2.77
C ARG A 283 9.98 10.25 2.45
N ASN A 284 9.79 10.93 1.32
CA ASN A 284 10.56 12.13 0.98
C ASN A 284 10.13 13.37 1.78
N TYR A 285 9.07 13.24 2.58
CA TYR A 285 8.43 14.35 3.26
C TYR A 285 8.16 14.05 4.73
N LEU A 286 8.20 15.08 5.57
CA LEU A 286 7.45 15.08 6.82
C LEU A 286 5.98 15.27 6.43
N VAL A 287 5.17 14.25 6.63
CA VAL A 287 3.78 14.18 6.17
C VAL A 287 2.84 14.53 7.31
N THR A 288 2.03 15.58 7.18
CA THR A 288 0.98 15.89 8.16
C THR A 288 -0.39 15.75 7.51
N ILE A 289 -1.29 15.01 8.15
CA ILE A 289 -2.63 14.74 7.64
C ILE A 289 -3.67 15.38 8.55
N ASP A 290 -4.42 16.31 8.00
CA ASP A 290 -5.51 17.04 8.64
C ASP A 290 -6.85 16.63 8.02
N TRP A 291 -7.49 15.62 8.60
CA TRP A 291 -8.82 15.18 8.15
C TRP A 291 -9.92 16.19 8.48
N LYS A 292 -9.72 17.08 9.46
CA LYS A 292 -10.72 18.08 9.85
C LYS A 292 -10.91 19.11 8.75
N ASN A 293 -9.81 19.53 8.11
CA ASN A 293 -9.81 20.49 7.00
C ASN A 293 -9.64 19.83 5.63
N ASN A 294 -9.44 18.49 5.58
CA ASN A 294 -9.13 17.72 4.38
C ASN A 294 -7.86 18.24 3.64
N LEU A 295 -6.80 18.45 4.39
CA LEU A 295 -5.53 18.96 3.89
C LEU A 295 -4.38 18.00 4.25
N LEU A 296 -3.58 17.69 3.26
CA LEU A 296 -2.30 16.99 3.39
C LEU A 296 -1.19 18.02 3.26
N TYR A 297 -0.28 18.06 4.23
CA TYR A 297 0.90 18.90 4.21
C TYR A 297 2.13 18.03 4.01
N LEU A 298 2.95 18.38 3.01
CA LEU A 298 4.18 17.70 2.67
C LEU A 298 5.35 18.66 2.82
N TYR A 299 6.19 18.45 3.83
CA TYR A 299 7.39 19.25 4.06
C TYR A 299 8.62 18.45 3.60
N PRO A 300 9.39 18.90 2.59
CA PRO A 300 10.54 18.16 2.08
C PRO A 300 11.55 17.80 3.16
N GLN A 301 12.03 16.56 3.13
CA GLN A 301 13.07 16.05 4.02
C GLN A 301 14.30 15.59 3.21
N GLY A 302 15.24 16.52 2.97
CA GLY A 302 16.43 16.23 2.17
C GLY A 302 16.20 16.26 0.66
N GLU A 303 17.11 15.63 -0.09
CA GLU A 303 16.98 15.50 -1.54
C GLU A 303 15.87 14.47 -1.89
N PHE A 304 15.06 14.84 -2.88
CA PHE A 304 13.99 13.97 -3.35
C PHE A 304 14.56 12.69 -3.96
N GLN A 305 14.24 11.57 -3.33
CA GLN A 305 14.67 10.26 -3.81
C GLN A 305 13.62 9.67 -4.73
N ASN A 306 13.95 9.55 -6.01
CA ASN A 306 13.11 8.85 -6.95
C ASN A 306 13.20 7.34 -6.66
N ALA A 307 12.04 6.70 -6.46
CA ALA A 307 11.99 5.34 -5.94
C ALA A 307 12.38 4.26 -6.94
N TYR A 308 12.43 4.60 -8.22
CA TYR A 308 12.73 3.62 -9.27
C TYR A 308 14.24 3.48 -9.44
N ALA A 309 14.83 2.91 -8.41
CA ALA A 309 16.18 2.38 -8.47
C ALA A 309 16.26 1.21 -9.47
N GLU A 310 17.48 0.81 -9.77
CA GLU A 310 17.80 -0.43 -10.48
C GLU A 310 17.02 -1.62 -9.89
N SER A 311 16.60 -2.53 -10.76
CA SER A 311 15.88 -3.75 -10.37
C SER A 311 16.34 -4.93 -11.23
N PHE A 312 16.18 -6.15 -10.74
CA PHE A 312 16.46 -7.35 -11.55
C PHE A 312 15.42 -7.60 -12.64
N GLY A 313 14.33 -6.83 -12.66
CA GLY A 313 13.25 -6.99 -13.65
C GLY A 313 12.49 -8.31 -13.52
N ILE A 314 12.49 -8.91 -12.33
CA ILE A 314 11.79 -10.14 -12.00
C ILE A 314 11.11 -10.01 -10.65
N SER A 315 9.94 -10.63 -10.47
CA SER A 315 9.31 -10.85 -9.18
C SER A 315 9.06 -12.34 -8.95
N LEU A 316 9.09 -12.74 -7.69
CA LEU A 316 8.89 -14.12 -7.25
C LEU A 316 7.75 -14.17 -6.24
N PHE A 317 6.80 -15.09 -6.44
CA PHE A 317 5.74 -15.39 -5.48
C PHE A 317 5.78 -16.86 -5.08
N LYS A 318 5.25 -17.14 -3.90
CA LYS A 318 5.02 -18.50 -3.46
C LYS A 318 3.62 -18.94 -3.90
N GLU A 319 3.53 -20.11 -4.54
CA GLU A 319 2.29 -20.77 -4.95
C GLU A 319 2.28 -22.20 -4.38
N GLY A 320 1.46 -22.42 -3.37
CA GLY A 320 1.49 -23.68 -2.62
C GLY A 320 2.82 -23.86 -1.89
N ASP A 321 3.57 -24.89 -2.18
CA ASP A 321 4.93 -25.14 -1.66
C ASP A 321 6.05 -24.78 -2.63
N LYS A 322 5.72 -24.14 -3.76
CA LYS A 322 6.68 -23.76 -4.80
C LYS A 322 6.91 -22.26 -4.84
N MET A 323 8.13 -21.87 -5.14
CA MET A 323 8.47 -20.52 -5.56
C MET A 323 8.35 -20.44 -7.09
N VAL A 324 7.65 -19.42 -7.61
CA VAL A 324 7.46 -19.22 -9.05
C VAL A 324 7.85 -17.83 -9.48
N VAL A 325 8.28 -17.70 -10.72
CA VAL A 325 8.47 -16.40 -11.37
C VAL A 325 7.09 -15.79 -11.62
N SER A 326 6.78 -14.67 -10.96
CA SER A 326 5.46 -14.04 -11.04
C SER A 326 5.41 -12.84 -11.99
N LEU A 327 6.54 -12.21 -12.30
CA LEU A 327 6.64 -11.07 -13.21
C LEU A 327 7.99 -11.02 -13.88
N ILE A 328 8.01 -10.59 -15.15
CA ILE A 328 9.23 -10.31 -15.92
C ILE A 328 9.09 -8.96 -16.63
N ALA A 329 10.13 -8.12 -16.51
CA ALA A 329 10.23 -6.86 -17.23
C ALA A 329 10.89 -7.02 -18.58
N ASP A 330 10.40 -6.31 -19.58
CA ASP A 330 10.96 -6.24 -20.91
C ASP A 330 12.40 -5.68 -20.89
N GLY A 331 13.29 -6.34 -21.64
CA GLY A 331 14.71 -6.01 -21.71
C GLY A 331 15.52 -6.42 -20.47
N SER A 332 14.92 -7.11 -19.48
CA SER A 332 15.66 -7.65 -18.33
C SER A 332 16.60 -8.80 -18.73
N SER A 333 17.66 -9.02 -17.94
CA SER A 333 18.52 -10.17 -18.12
C SER A 333 17.76 -11.50 -17.95
N ALA A 334 16.69 -11.52 -17.16
CA ALA A 334 15.79 -12.66 -17.03
C ALA A 334 15.07 -12.97 -18.36
N GLN A 335 14.47 -11.93 -18.98
CA GLN A 335 13.81 -12.10 -20.28
C GLN A 335 14.80 -12.54 -21.39
N GLN A 336 15.98 -11.90 -21.45
CA GLN A 336 17.01 -12.21 -22.44
C GLN A 336 17.53 -13.65 -22.34
N GLN A 337 17.55 -14.22 -21.12
CA GLN A 337 17.95 -15.60 -20.87
C GLN A 337 16.77 -16.60 -20.99
N GLY A 338 15.59 -16.16 -21.42
CA GLY A 338 14.44 -17.02 -21.71
C GLY A 338 13.69 -17.51 -20.49
N ILE A 339 13.81 -16.82 -19.33
CA ILE A 339 13.00 -17.07 -18.15
C ILE A 339 11.57 -16.57 -18.41
N LYS A 340 10.56 -17.29 -17.93
CA LYS A 340 9.16 -17.02 -18.19
C LYS A 340 8.36 -16.95 -16.88
N VAL A 341 7.27 -16.20 -16.90
CA VAL A 341 6.26 -16.24 -15.83
C VAL A 341 5.73 -17.66 -15.69
N GLY A 342 5.66 -18.17 -14.46
CA GLY A 342 5.29 -19.54 -14.11
C GLY A 342 6.47 -20.51 -14.01
N ASP A 343 7.71 -20.12 -14.37
CA ASP A 343 8.86 -20.97 -14.14
C ASP A 343 9.04 -21.25 -12.65
N VAL A 344 9.29 -22.52 -12.31
CA VAL A 344 9.49 -22.96 -10.93
C VAL A 344 10.94 -22.69 -10.52
N VAL A 345 11.11 -21.98 -9.41
CA VAL A 345 12.42 -21.63 -8.84
C VAL A 345 12.77 -22.64 -7.77
N LEU A 346 13.96 -23.25 -7.87
CA LEU A 346 14.47 -24.23 -6.93
C LEU A 346 15.46 -23.64 -5.93
N ARG A 347 16.16 -22.54 -6.32
CA ARG A 347 17.13 -21.86 -5.47
C ARG A 347 17.26 -20.39 -5.87
N VAL A 348 17.44 -19.52 -4.88
CA VAL A 348 17.76 -18.11 -5.06
C VAL A 348 19.00 -17.80 -4.21
N ASN A 349 20.12 -17.47 -4.84
CA ASN A 349 21.43 -17.41 -4.22
C ASN A 349 21.67 -18.70 -3.39
N ASP A 350 21.98 -18.59 -2.10
CA ASP A 350 22.24 -19.73 -1.20
C ASP A 350 20.97 -20.31 -0.57
N VAL A 351 19.77 -19.79 -0.90
CA VAL A 351 18.51 -20.23 -0.30
C VAL A 351 17.84 -21.26 -1.21
N ASP A 352 17.73 -22.50 -0.74
CA ASP A 352 16.93 -23.55 -1.39
C ASP A 352 15.44 -23.23 -1.21
N VAL A 353 14.69 -23.26 -2.30
CA VAL A 353 13.25 -22.95 -2.32
C VAL A 353 12.45 -24.01 -3.09
N ALA A 354 13.01 -25.20 -3.27
CA ALA A 354 12.34 -26.31 -3.96
C ALA A 354 11.05 -26.75 -3.24
N HIS A 355 11.01 -26.61 -1.92
CA HIS A 355 9.83 -26.78 -1.07
C HIS A 355 9.73 -25.56 -0.14
N THR A 356 9.20 -24.47 -0.65
CA THR A 356 9.25 -23.16 0.02
C THR A 356 8.34 -23.10 1.23
N THR A 357 8.91 -23.01 2.41
CA THR A 357 8.22 -22.63 3.64
C THR A 357 7.90 -21.13 3.67
N LEU A 358 7.01 -20.69 4.56
CA LEU A 358 6.75 -19.27 4.77
C LEU A 358 8.03 -18.52 5.19
N GLU A 359 8.87 -19.12 6.03
CA GLU A 359 10.13 -18.52 6.49
C GLU A 359 11.10 -18.26 5.34
N GLU A 360 11.29 -19.23 4.45
CA GLU A 360 12.15 -19.11 3.26
C GLU A 360 11.60 -18.04 2.30
N TYR A 361 10.28 -18.03 2.07
CA TYR A 361 9.63 -16.99 1.29
C TYR A 361 9.90 -15.60 1.85
N CYS A 362 9.74 -15.41 3.16
CA CYS A 362 10.02 -14.13 3.81
C CYS A 362 11.50 -13.72 3.70
N LYS A 363 12.44 -14.66 3.71
CA LYS A 363 13.86 -14.39 3.44
C LYS A 363 14.08 -13.91 1.99
N ILE A 364 13.45 -14.57 1.03
CA ILE A 364 13.58 -14.23 -0.40
C ILE A 364 13.01 -12.85 -0.70
N ILE A 365 11.84 -12.49 -0.17
CA ILE A 365 11.27 -11.15 -0.35
C ILE A 365 12.24 -10.07 0.14
N LYS A 366 12.90 -10.29 1.25
CA LYS A 366 13.91 -9.35 1.78
C LYS A 366 15.12 -9.30 0.85
N LEU A 367 15.66 -10.45 0.43
CA LEU A 367 16.86 -10.57 -0.40
C LEU A 367 16.71 -9.83 -1.74
N VAL A 368 15.61 -10.04 -2.44
CA VAL A 368 15.36 -9.44 -3.78
C VAL A 368 15.23 -7.91 -3.70
N ARG A 369 14.91 -7.36 -2.53
CA ARG A 369 14.78 -5.92 -2.28
C ARG A 369 16.07 -5.25 -1.77
N ILE A 370 17.12 -6.01 -1.46
CA ILE A 370 18.39 -5.46 -0.95
C ILE A 370 19.10 -4.73 -2.09
N LYS A 371 19.38 -3.44 -1.90
CA LYS A 371 20.03 -2.59 -2.90
C LYS A 371 21.48 -3.01 -3.20
N GLU A 372 22.15 -3.58 -2.23
CA GLU A 372 23.56 -3.97 -2.26
C GLU A 372 23.81 -5.27 -3.06
N VAL A 373 22.78 -6.03 -3.40
CA VAL A 373 22.89 -7.23 -4.24
C VAL A 373 23.03 -6.83 -5.70
N GLU A 374 24.19 -7.07 -6.31
CA GLU A 374 24.48 -6.70 -7.71
C GLU A 374 24.10 -7.80 -8.71
N THR A 375 24.15 -9.05 -8.29
CA THR A 375 23.81 -10.21 -9.12
C THR A 375 22.88 -11.13 -8.34
N LEU A 376 21.81 -11.58 -8.98
CA LEU A 376 20.88 -12.55 -8.42
C LEU A 376 21.06 -13.90 -9.13
N GLN A 377 21.51 -14.91 -8.41
CA GLN A 377 21.60 -16.28 -8.92
C GLN A 377 20.26 -16.99 -8.74
N ILE A 378 19.72 -17.56 -9.80
CA ILE A 378 18.46 -18.30 -9.79
C ILE A 378 18.66 -19.66 -10.42
N VAL A 379 18.19 -20.72 -9.77
CA VAL A 379 18.11 -22.07 -10.34
C VAL A 379 16.66 -22.40 -10.61
N LEU A 380 16.34 -22.75 -11.85
CA LEU A 380 14.99 -23.11 -12.29
C LEU A 380 14.89 -24.61 -12.57
N GLU A 381 13.67 -25.14 -12.38
CA GLU A 381 13.30 -26.45 -12.87
C GLU A 381 13.05 -26.38 -14.40
N ARG A 382 13.78 -27.16 -15.22
CA ARG A 382 13.66 -27.20 -16.70
C ARG A 382 13.70 -28.61 -17.21
N ASN A 383 12.67 -29.06 -17.91
CA ASN A 383 12.62 -30.36 -18.62
C ASN A 383 13.07 -31.54 -17.75
N GLY A 384 12.75 -31.53 -16.44
CA GLY A 384 13.19 -32.55 -15.49
C GLY A 384 14.65 -32.42 -15.02
N GLY A 385 15.34 -31.34 -15.39
CA GLY A 385 16.68 -30.94 -14.96
C GLY A 385 16.65 -29.59 -14.20
N LYS A 386 17.88 -29.07 -14.00
CA LYS A 386 18.09 -27.77 -13.31
C LYS A 386 18.96 -26.90 -14.18
N ASP A 387 18.48 -25.68 -14.48
CA ASP A 387 19.26 -24.67 -15.19
C ASP A 387 19.56 -23.50 -14.24
N GLU A 388 20.77 -22.97 -14.32
CA GLU A 388 21.26 -21.89 -13.47
C GLU A 388 21.42 -20.61 -14.29
N TYR A 389 20.95 -19.50 -13.70
CA TYR A 389 20.93 -18.18 -14.32
C TYR A 389 21.53 -17.13 -13.37
N PHE A 390 22.26 -16.16 -13.94
CA PHE A 390 22.80 -15.01 -13.23
C PHE A 390 22.14 -13.75 -13.78
N LEU A 391 21.34 -13.08 -12.95
CA LEU A 391 20.58 -11.90 -13.34
C LEU A 391 21.30 -10.64 -12.87
N THR A 392 21.41 -9.68 -13.78
CA THR A 392 21.93 -8.33 -13.50
C THR A 392 20.78 -7.33 -13.39
N LYS A 393 21.01 -6.25 -12.63
CA LYS A 393 20.05 -5.17 -12.51
C LYS A 393 19.87 -4.41 -13.82
N MET A 394 18.65 -4.00 -14.07
CA MET A 394 18.30 -3.06 -15.13
C MET A 394 18.46 -1.63 -14.57
N PRO A 395 18.92 -0.67 -15.40
CA PRO A 395 18.98 0.73 -14.97
C PRO A 395 17.57 1.30 -14.73
N ALA A 396 17.49 2.32 -13.89
CA ALA A 396 16.29 3.13 -13.75
C ALA A 396 15.85 3.73 -15.10
N LEU A 397 14.56 3.98 -15.27
CA LEU A 397 14.07 4.71 -16.44
C LEU A 397 14.65 6.13 -16.45
N SER A 398 15.29 6.50 -17.53
CA SER A 398 15.80 7.85 -17.79
C SER A 398 15.26 8.37 -19.11
N PRO A 399 15.19 9.70 -19.31
CA PRO A 399 14.82 10.24 -20.62
C PRO A 399 15.73 9.68 -21.71
N SER A 400 15.15 9.24 -22.82
CA SER A 400 15.92 8.81 -23.98
C SER A 400 16.84 9.94 -24.40
N SER A 401 18.13 9.70 -24.44
CA SER A 401 19.07 10.63 -25.11
C SER A 401 18.63 10.72 -26.56
N LYS A 402 18.09 11.88 -26.96
CA LYS A 402 17.76 12.20 -28.35
C LYS A 402 19.04 12.38 -29.15
#